data_f4f2852ac6eb9bc91521b09148742f66
#
_entry.id   f4f2852ac6eb9bc91521b09148742f66
#
_cell.length_a   1.000
_cell.length_b   1.000
_cell.length_c   1.000
_cell.angle_alpha   90.00
_cell.angle_beta   90.00
_cell.angle_gamma   90.00
#
_symmetry.space_group_name_H-M   'P 1'
#
loop_
_entity.id
_entity.type
_entity.pdbx_description
1 polymer ?
#
loop_
_entity_poly.entity_id
_entity_poly.type
_entity_poly.pdbx_seq_one_letter_code
_entity_poly.pdbx_strand_id
1 'polypeptide(L)'
;GALAVWDALMETGTAYAIRPAGILALDVVRVEAGLIMAGVDYTSVHHALTWEQSYSPAELGLGGLVKLDKEVPFVGQAALRREAEAGGPPRRLVGLDLDWADLERLYAKHGLSPALSANAWREEIPIHDFGEQVGRATSGSWSLVLKKNLALGTVAAASAEIGTELEMEWSVEGERGSIGAEVVALPFFDPPRKRE
;
A
#
# COMPACT_ATOMS: atom_id res chain seq x y z
N GLY A 1 10.18 -35.28 1.08
CA GLY A 1 10.68 -33.93 0.91
C GLY A 1 9.60 -32.97 0.40
N ALA A 2 9.99 -31.71 0.18
CA ALA A 2 9.05 -30.65 -0.24
C ALA A 2 8.30 -30.95 -1.55
N LEU A 3 8.99 -31.56 -2.54
CA LEU A 3 8.37 -31.97 -3.79
C LEU A 3 7.23 -32.98 -3.57
N ALA A 4 7.45 -33.99 -2.74
CA ALA A 4 6.41 -34.99 -2.47
C ALA A 4 5.18 -34.38 -1.78
N VAL A 5 5.36 -33.36 -0.94
CA VAL A 5 4.25 -32.61 -0.33
C VAL A 5 3.52 -31.78 -1.40
N TRP A 6 4.26 -31.11 -2.26
CA TRP A 6 3.71 -30.37 -3.37
C TRP A 6 2.86 -31.25 -4.30
N ASP A 7 3.41 -32.39 -4.73
CA ASP A 7 2.74 -33.32 -5.63
C ASP A 7 1.44 -33.86 -4.98
N ALA A 8 1.50 -34.24 -3.71
CA ALA A 8 0.32 -34.70 -2.97
C ALA A 8 -0.77 -33.62 -2.83
N LEU A 9 -0.37 -32.37 -2.60
CA LEU A 9 -1.31 -31.25 -2.55
C LEU A 9 -1.96 -30.97 -3.91
N MET A 10 -1.16 -30.99 -4.98
CA MET A 10 -1.65 -30.76 -6.33
C MET A 10 -2.60 -31.89 -6.79
N GLU A 11 -2.25 -33.14 -6.49
CA GLU A 11 -3.08 -34.30 -6.80
C GLU A 11 -4.42 -34.25 -6.05
N THR A 12 -4.38 -34.11 -4.72
CA THR A 12 -5.57 -34.05 -3.87
C THR A 12 -6.43 -32.82 -4.19
N GLY A 13 -5.79 -31.70 -4.48
CA GLY A 13 -6.44 -30.43 -4.78
C GLY A 13 -7.15 -30.38 -6.14
N THR A 14 -6.89 -31.36 -7.04
CA THR A 14 -7.51 -31.39 -8.38
C THR A 14 -9.04 -31.37 -8.29
N ALA A 15 -9.63 -32.10 -7.33
CA ALA A 15 -11.07 -32.12 -7.10
C ALA A 15 -11.65 -30.77 -6.63
N TYR A 16 -10.79 -29.87 -6.13
CA TYR A 16 -11.12 -28.53 -5.62
C TYR A 16 -10.64 -27.41 -6.54
N ALA A 17 -10.24 -27.75 -7.77
CA ALA A 17 -9.72 -26.80 -8.76
C ALA A 17 -8.51 -25.96 -8.25
N ILE A 18 -7.64 -26.58 -7.41
CA ILE A 18 -6.41 -25.93 -6.93
C ILE A 18 -5.56 -25.45 -8.10
N ARG A 19 -4.98 -24.28 -7.96
CA ARG A 19 -4.05 -23.74 -8.94
C ARG A 19 -2.82 -23.19 -8.24
N PRO A 20 -1.60 -23.44 -8.76
CA PRO A 20 -0.40 -22.83 -8.22
C PRO A 20 -0.39 -21.34 -8.51
N ALA A 21 0.09 -20.54 -7.55
CA ALA A 21 0.30 -19.12 -7.71
C ALA A 21 1.77 -18.77 -7.41
N GLY A 22 2.36 -17.91 -8.24
CA GLY A 22 3.71 -17.40 -8.02
C GLY A 22 3.76 -16.32 -6.94
N ILE A 23 4.90 -16.18 -6.27
CA ILE A 23 5.11 -15.17 -5.23
C ILE A 23 4.97 -13.74 -5.78
N LEU A 24 5.36 -13.49 -7.02
CA LEU A 24 5.23 -12.19 -7.66
C LEU A 24 3.75 -11.83 -7.92
N ALA A 25 2.94 -12.82 -8.29
CA ALA A 25 1.49 -12.62 -8.43
C ALA A 25 0.85 -12.29 -7.07
N LEU A 26 1.31 -12.96 -5.99
CA LEU A 26 0.84 -12.66 -4.64
C LEU A 26 1.17 -11.22 -4.21
N ASP A 27 2.34 -10.71 -4.62
CA ASP A 27 2.75 -9.33 -4.31
C ASP A 27 1.87 -8.29 -5.03
N VAL A 28 1.48 -8.55 -6.28
CA VAL A 28 0.53 -7.69 -6.99
C VAL A 28 -0.85 -7.70 -6.31
N VAL A 29 -1.39 -8.89 -6.04
CA VAL A 29 -2.75 -8.98 -5.45
C VAL A 29 -2.83 -8.49 -4.01
N ARG A 30 -1.71 -8.47 -3.24
CA ARG A 30 -1.71 -7.87 -1.91
C ARG A 30 -1.86 -6.34 -1.99
N VAL A 31 -1.25 -5.70 -3.01
CA VAL A 31 -1.46 -4.26 -3.27
C VAL A 31 -2.92 -4.00 -3.62
N GLU A 32 -3.48 -4.76 -4.57
CA GLU A 32 -4.91 -4.66 -4.94
C GLU A 32 -5.85 -4.83 -3.74
N ALA A 33 -5.48 -5.69 -2.80
CA ALA A 33 -6.23 -5.94 -1.56
C ALA A 33 -5.96 -4.91 -0.45
N GLY A 34 -5.06 -3.95 -0.66
CA GLY A 34 -4.68 -2.98 0.37
C GLY A 34 -3.93 -3.59 1.55
N LEU A 35 -3.27 -4.76 1.36
CA LEU A 35 -2.56 -5.45 2.42
C LEU A 35 -1.11 -4.95 2.51
N ILE A 36 -0.79 -4.39 3.66
CA ILE A 36 0.55 -3.87 3.97
C ILE A 36 1.52 -4.98 4.36
N MET A 37 2.80 -4.74 4.10
CA MET A 37 3.89 -5.65 4.40
C MET A 37 4.89 -4.99 5.35
N ALA A 38 5.22 -5.67 6.46
CA ALA A 38 6.26 -5.22 7.37
C ALA A 38 7.63 -5.17 6.68
N GLY A 39 8.38 -4.09 6.91
CA GLY A 39 9.66 -3.84 6.26
C GLY A 39 9.57 -3.32 4.82
N VAL A 40 8.36 -3.10 4.31
CA VAL A 40 8.06 -2.45 3.03
C VAL A 40 7.18 -1.23 3.27
N ASP A 41 5.94 -1.44 3.68
CA ASP A 41 4.97 -0.36 3.85
C ASP A 41 5.09 0.34 5.20
N TYR A 42 5.69 -0.32 6.17
CA TYR A 42 6.00 0.25 7.48
C TYR A 42 7.21 -0.43 8.13
N THR A 43 7.89 0.32 8.98
CA THR A 43 8.99 -0.20 9.80
C THR A 43 8.46 -0.64 11.17
N SER A 44 8.75 -1.89 11.56
CA SER A 44 8.48 -2.34 12.93
C SER A 44 9.28 -1.51 13.93
N VAL A 45 8.69 -1.18 15.07
CA VAL A 45 9.37 -0.43 16.14
C VAL A 45 10.69 -1.09 16.59
N HIS A 46 10.83 -2.39 16.44
CA HIS A 46 12.08 -3.11 16.74
C HIS A 46 13.22 -2.83 15.76
N HIS A 47 12.90 -2.30 14.57
CA HIS A 47 13.84 -1.96 13.52
C HIS A 47 13.89 -0.47 13.22
N ALA A 48 13.00 0.32 13.84
CA ALA A 48 12.98 1.77 13.71
C ALA A 48 14.25 2.36 14.37
N LEU A 49 14.97 3.19 13.64
CA LEU A 49 16.16 3.90 14.10
C LEU A 49 15.79 5.22 14.79
N THR A 50 14.67 5.82 14.41
CA THR A 50 14.13 7.03 15.00
C THR A 50 12.67 6.84 15.34
N TRP A 51 12.13 7.70 16.21
CA TRP A 51 10.72 7.62 16.60
C TRP A 51 9.78 7.85 15.42
N GLU A 52 10.16 8.71 14.49
CA GLU A 52 9.37 9.06 13.31
C GLU A 52 9.18 7.89 12.33
N GLN A 53 10.07 6.91 12.40
CA GLN A 53 9.96 5.67 11.62
C GLN A 53 8.97 4.67 12.22
N SER A 54 8.57 4.86 13.48
CA SER A 54 7.59 3.97 14.12
C SER A 54 6.17 4.32 13.68
N TYR A 55 5.29 3.33 13.70
CA TYR A 55 3.88 3.47 13.32
C TYR A 55 2.96 2.99 14.45
N SER A 56 1.88 3.70 14.66
CA SER A 56 0.76 3.20 15.47
C SER A 56 -0.15 2.30 14.60
N PRO A 57 -0.93 1.39 15.21
CA PRO A 57 -1.93 0.63 14.47
C PRO A 57 -2.96 1.53 13.74
N ALA A 58 -3.28 2.69 14.28
CA ALA A 58 -4.22 3.62 13.66
C ALA A 58 -3.66 4.26 12.39
N GLU A 59 -2.35 4.61 12.37
CA GLU A 59 -1.67 5.10 11.17
C GLU A 59 -1.70 4.09 10.01
N LEU A 60 -1.68 2.80 10.33
CA LEU A 60 -1.69 1.69 9.38
C LEU A 60 -3.11 1.21 8.99
N GLY A 61 -4.16 1.92 9.40
CA GLY A 61 -5.53 1.48 9.16
C GLY A 61 -5.98 0.27 9.99
N LEU A 62 -5.17 -0.17 10.96
CA LEU A 62 -5.43 -1.32 11.83
C LEU A 62 -6.07 -0.92 13.17
N GLY A 63 -6.43 0.35 13.35
CA GLY A 63 -7.01 0.86 14.60
C GLY A 63 -8.28 0.13 15.02
N GLY A 64 -9.12 -0.29 14.07
CA GLY A 64 -10.33 -1.07 14.34
C GLY A 64 -10.09 -2.45 14.98
N LEU A 65 -8.88 -2.98 14.89
CA LEU A 65 -8.50 -4.24 15.55
C LEU A 65 -8.12 -4.03 17.04
N VAL A 66 -7.89 -2.78 17.46
CA VAL A 66 -7.46 -2.44 18.80
C VAL A 66 -8.65 -1.95 19.61
N LYS A 67 -9.03 -2.72 20.62
CA LYS A 67 -10.10 -2.32 21.56
C LYS A 67 -9.50 -1.55 22.73
N LEU A 68 -9.68 -0.23 22.72
CA LEU A 68 -9.13 0.67 23.76
C LEU A 68 -9.95 0.64 25.07
N ASP A 69 -11.16 0.11 25.03
CA ASP A 69 -12.11 0.00 26.14
C ASP A 69 -11.96 -1.30 26.96
N LYS A 70 -11.00 -2.16 26.63
CA LYS A 70 -10.75 -3.39 27.39
C LYS A 70 -10.50 -3.09 28.87
N GLU A 71 -11.15 -3.87 29.74
CA GLU A 71 -10.95 -3.82 31.20
C GLU A 71 -9.52 -4.27 31.61
N VAL A 72 -9.00 -5.30 30.92
CA VAL A 72 -7.63 -5.77 31.14
C VAL A 72 -6.67 -4.90 30.32
N PRO A 73 -5.81 -4.11 30.99
CA PRO A 73 -4.89 -3.23 30.29
C PRO A 73 -3.83 -4.02 29.49
N PHE A 74 -3.37 -3.46 28.40
CA PHE A 74 -2.32 -4.01 27.56
C PHE A 74 -1.21 -2.97 27.31
N VAL A 75 -0.03 -3.44 26.95
CA VAL A 75 1.11 -2.55 26.64
C VAL A 75 0.76 -1.66 25.44
N GLY A 76 0.92 -0.35 25.61
CA GLY A 76 0.58 0.65 24.58
C GLY A 76 -0.83 1.24 24.67
N GLN A 77 -1.75 0.64 25.44
CA GLN A 77 -3.14 1.13 25.52
C GLN A 77 -3.25 2.63 25.88
N ALA A 78 -2.46 3.09 26.86
CA ALA A 78 -2.48 4.50 27.27
C ALA A 78 -1.95 5.44 26.19
N ALA A 79 -0.97 5.00 25.39
CA ALA A 79 -0.44 5.79 24.26
C ALA A 79 -1.48 5.92 23.15
N LEU A 80 -2.15 4.82 22.80
CA LEU A 80 -3.19 4.80 21.77
C LEU A 80 -4.45 5.57 22.19
N ARG A 81 -4.79 5.58 23.48
CA ARG A 81 -5.86 6.44 24.00
C ARG A 81 -5.52 7.92 23.83
N ARG A 82 -4.29 8.33 24.19
CA ARG A 82 -3.84 9.72 23.97
C ARG A 82 -3.87 10.12 22.51
N GLU A 83 -3.46 9.22 21.60
CA GLU A 83 -3.54 9.46 20.15
C GLU A 83 -4.99 9.68 19.71
N ALA A 84 -5.92 8.84 20.16
CA ALA A 84 -7.34 8.97 19.85
C ALA A 84 -7.95 10.27 20.42
N GLU A 85 -7.61 10.65 21.66
CA GLU A 85 -8.03 11.88 22.34
C GLU A 85 -7.47 13.14 21.66
N ALA A 86 -6.29 13.04 21.05
CA ALA A 86 -5.66 14.13 20.28
C ALA A 86 -6.26 14.32 18.86
N GLY A 87 -7.30 13.55 18.49
CA GLY A 87 -7.96 13.65 17.20
C GLY A 87 -7.54 12.57 16.18
N GLY A 88 -6.79 11.59 16.63
CA GLY A 88 -6.33 10.45 15.82
C GLY A 88 -4.87 10.53 15.40
N PRO A 89 -4.43 9.64 14.52
CA PRO A 89 -3.02 9.54 14.12
C PRO A 89 -2.61 10.73 13.23
N PRO A 90 -1.32 11.18 13.32
CA PRO A 90 -0.82 12.29 12.51
C PRO A 90 -0.66 11.94 11.03
N ARG A 91 -0.57 10.65 10.72
CA ARG A 91 -0.42 10.09 9.36
C ARG A 91 -1.45 9.00 9.15
N ARG A 92 -1.78 8.73 7.89
CA ARG A 92 -2.69 7.64 7.54
C ARG A 92 -2.18 6.86 6.33
N LEU A 93 -2.37 5.55 6.38
CA LEU A 93 -2.26 4.69 5.21
C LEU A 93 -3.36 5.05 4.22
N VAL A 94 -2.99 5.24 2.97
CA VAL A 94 -3.90 5.54 1.86
C VAL A 94 -3.63 4.63 0.67
N GLY A 95 -4.67 4.41 -0.14
CA GLY A 95 -4.55 3.92 -1.50
C GLY A 95 -4.43 5.09 -2.46
N LEU A 96 -3.61 4.94 -3.49
CA LEU A 96 -3.38 5.93 -4.53
C LEU A 96 -3.68 5.33 -5.90
N ASP A 97 -4.50 6.02 -6.68
CA ASP A 97 -4.71 5.78 -8.12
C ASP A 97 -3.82 6.74 -8.89
N LEU A 98 -2.83 6.22 -9.61
CA LEU A 98 -1.83 7.04 -10.28
C LEU A 98 -2.29 7.42 -11.69
N ASP A 99 -2.20 8.72 -12.02
CA ASP A 99 -2.66 9.24 -13.30
C ASP A 99 -1.87 8.68 -14.47
N TRP A 100 -2.57 7.95 -15.34
CA TRP A 100 -1.99 7.30 -16.51
C TRP A 100 -1.53 8.31 -17.57
N ALA A 101 -2.27 9.40 -17.77
CA ALA A 101 -1.94 10.39 -18.79
C ALA A 101 -0.68 11.17 -18.40
N ASP A 102 -0.48 11.43 -17.13
CA ASP A 102 0.75 12.03 -16.61
C ASP A 102 1.95 11.12 -16.83
N LEU A 103 1.76 9.83 -16.55
CA LEU A 103 2.78 8.82 -16.79
C LEU A 103 3.18 8.78 -18.28
N GLU A 104 2.19 8.72 -19.19
CA GLU A 104 2.41 8.77 -20.62
C GLU A 104 3.17 10.04 -21.05
N ARG A 105 2.79 11.20 -20.50
CA ARG A 105 3.48 12.47 -20.79
C ARG A 105 4.95 12.46 -20.36
N LEU A 106 5.26 11.90 -19.20
CA LEU A 106 6.65 11.81 -18.74
C LEU A 106 7.50 10.92 -19.65
N TYR A 107 6.99 9.75 -20.00
CA TYR A 107 7.70 8.83 -20.91
C TYR A 107 7.84 9.41 -22.33
N ALA A 108 6.81 10.10 -22.82
CA ALA A 108 6.82 10.71 -24.15
C ALA A 108 7.90 11.79 -24.32
N LYS A 109 8.31 12.49 -23.25
CA LYS A 109 9.44 13.45 -23.27
C LYS A 109 10.74 12.79 -23.71
N HIS A 110 10.89 11.51 -23.45
CA HIS A 110 12.06 10.70 -23.81
C HIS A 110 11.83 9.84 -25.06
N GLY A 111 10.69 9.99 -25.73
CA GLY A 111 10.33 9.18 -26.89
C GLY A 111 10.04 7.72 -26.55
N LEU A 112 9.68 7.44 -25.31
CA LEU A 112 9.42 6.11 -24.78
C LEU A 112 7.91 5.90 -24.55
N SER A 113 7.50 4.63 -24.54
CA SER A 113 6.20 4.21 -24.01
C SER A 113 6.35 3.85 -22.55
N PRO A 114 5.31 4.07 -21.70
CA PRO A 114 5.34 3.62 -20.31
C PRO A 114 5.68 2.14 -20.21
N ALA A 115 6.70 1.82 -19.42
CA ALA A 115 7.06 0.45 -19.10
C ALA A 115 6.31 0.01 -17.84
N LEU A 116 5.35 -0.89 -18.00
CA LEU A 116 4.63 -1.47 -16.86
C LEU A 116 5.39 -2.71 -16.39
N SER A 117 5.86 -2.68 -15.15
CA SER A 117 6.42 -3.86 -14.52
C SER A 117 5.33 -4.89 -14.25
N ALA A 118 5.62 -6.16 -14.55
CA ALA A 118 4.79 -7.28 -14.13
C ALA A 118 4.90 -7.56 -12.61
N ASN A 119 5.86 -6.94 -11.95
CA ASN A 119 6.12 -7.07 -10.52
C ASN A 119 5.64 -5.82 -9.77
N ALA A 120 5.17 -6.00 -8.55
CA ALA A 120 5.01 -4.88 -7.64
C ALA A 120 6.38 -4.27 -7.31
N TRP A 121 6.44 -2.94 -7.24
CA TRP A 121 7.61 -2.22 -6.75
C TRP A 121 7.48 -1.96 -5.24
N ARG A 122 8.62 -1.75 -4.56
CA ARG A 122 8.72 -1.61 -3.10
C ARG A 122 9.68 -0.49 -2.70
N GLU A 123 9.76 0.54 -3.52
CA GLU A 123 10.57 1.72 -3.28
C GLU A 123 9.75 2.77 -2.52
N GLU A 124 10.43 3.52 -1.64
CA GLU A 124 9.84 4.69 -1.01
C GLU A 124 9.90 5.88 -1.99
N ILE A 125 8.74 6.37 -2.41
CA ILE A 125 8.61 7.45 -3.37
C ILE A 125 7.91 8.64 -2.71
N PRO A 126 8.51 9.87 -2.71
CA PRO A 126 7.89 11.05 -2.11
C PRO A 126 6.53 11.39 -2.72
N ILE A 127 5.60 11.80 -1.83
CA ILE A 127 4.29 12.32 -2.20
C ILE A 127 4.22 13.78 -1.74
N HIS A 128 3.72 14.64 -2.61
CA HIS A 128 3.62 16.07 -2.39
C HIS A 128 2.17 16.55 -2.49
N ASP A 129 1.87 17.61 -1.75
CA ASP A 129 0.64 18.38 -1.82
C ASP A 129 1.04 19.86 -1.94
N PHE A 130 0.63 20.52 -3.04
CA PHE A 130 1.05 21.89 -3.38
C PHE A 130 2.57 22.14 -3.26
N GLY A 131 3.38 21.15 -3.64
CA GLY A 131 4.85 21.24 -3.64
C GLY A 131 5.51 20.94 -2.29
N GLU A 132 4.75 20.73 -1.22
CA GLU A 132 5.25 20.28 0.09
C GLU A 132 5.18 18.76 0.20
N GLN A 133 6.24 18.12 0.67
CA GLN A 133 6.21 16.67 0.89
C GLN A 133 5.30 16.35 2.08
N VAL A 134 4.19 15.66 1.82
CA VAL A 134 3.20 15.25 2.82
C VAL A 134 3.29 13.78 3.19
N GLY A 135 4.07 13.00 2.45
CA GLY A 135 4.18 11.56 2.72
C GLY A 135 5.07 10.82 1.74
N ARG A 136 4.86 9.52 1.67
CA ARG A 136 5.55 8.64 0.73
C ARG A 136 4.67 7.45 0.31
N ALA A 137 4.73 7.06 -0.94
CA ALA A 137 4.31 5.75 -1.40
C ALA A 137 5.39 4.72 -1.03
N THR A 138 4.99 3.49 -0.75
CA THR A 138 5.90 2.45 -0.24
C THR A 138 5.87 1.18 -1.07
N SER A 139 4.79 0.99 -1.82
CA SER A 139 4.66 -0.11 -2.77
C SER A 139 3.56 0.21 -3.78
N GLY A 140 3.70 -0.35 -4.96
CA GLY A 140 2.66 -0.22 -5.97
C GLY A 140 2.80 -1.25 -7.08
N SER A 141 1.82 -1.30 -7.94
CA SER A 141 1.78 -2.21 -9.07
C SER A 141 0.77 -1.78 -10.12
N TRP A 142 0.98 -2.26 -11.34
CA TRP A 142 -0.08 -2.27 -12.32
C TRP A 142 -1.09 -3.37 -12.00
N SER A 143 -2.33 -3.00 -11.73
CA SER A 143 -3.43 -3.96 -11.55
C SER A 143 -3.94 -4.47 -12.89
N LEU A 144 -3.78 -5.75 -13.14
CA LEU A 144 -4.30 -6.40 -14.34
C LEU A 144 -5.84 -6.49 -14.32
N VAL A 145 -6.43 -6.53 -13.12
CA VAL A 145 -7.88 -6.64 -12.93
C VAL A 145 -8.54 -5.28 -13.09
N LEU A 146 -8.02 -4.25 -12.41
CA LEU A 146 -8.59 -2.91 -12.39
C LEU A 146 -8.13 -2.05 -13.57
N LYS A 147 -7.04 -2.45 -14.26
CA LYS A 147 -6.41 -1.67 -15.34
C LYS A 147 -5.98 -0.28 -14.89
N LYS A 148 -5.40 -0.23 -13.69
CA LYS A 148 -4.93 0.99 -13.02
C LYS A 148 -3.53 0.78 -12.46
N ASN A 149 -2.77 1.86 -12.39
CA ASN A 149 -1.50 1.88 -11.69
C ASN A 149 -1.77 2.33 -10.24
N LEU A 150 -1.55 1.43 -9.29
CA LEU A 150 -1.95 1.59 -7.90
C LEU A 150 -0.73 1.67 -6.99
N ALA A 151 -0.84 2.47 -5.93
CA ALA A 151 0.17 2.47 -4.88
C ALA A 151 -0.46 2.50 -3.49
N LEU A 152 0.26 1.92 -2.52
CA LEU A 152 0.03 2.11 -1.09
C LEU A 152 1.01 3.16 -0.59
N GLY A 153 0.56 4.05 0.26
CA GLY A 153 1.41 5.08 0.84
C GLY A 153 0.92 5.52 2.20
N THR A 154 1.75 6.29 2.87
CA THR A 154 1.40 6.96 4.13
C THR A 154 1.56 8.45 3.94
N VAL A 155 0.49 9.20 4.21
CA VAL A 155 0.48 10.66 4.07
C VAL A 155 0.01 11.32 5.37
N ALA A 156 0.29 12.62 5.53
CA ALA A 156 -0.26 13.43 6.61
C ALA A 156 -1.79 13.27 6.68
N ALA A 157 -2.35 13.23 7.90
CA ALA A 157 -3.78 12.99 8.09
C ALA A 157 -4.65 14.05 7.38
N ALA A 158 -4.15 15.28 7.23
CA ALA A 158 -4.84 16.37 6.53
C ALA A 158 -4.98 16.14 5.01
N SER A 159 -4.06 15.38 4.40
CA SER A 159 -4.05 15.05 2.96
C SER A 159 -4.57 13.64 2.67
N ALA A 160 -5.18 12.95 3.66
CA ALA A 160 -5.59 11.55 3.54
C ALA A 160 -7.08 11.34 3.21
N GLU A 161 -7.82 12.41 2.90
CA GLU A 161 -9.24 12.31 2.54
C GLU A 161 -9.39 11.70 1.14
N ILE A 162 -10.37 10.80 0.99
CA ILE A 162 -10.65 10.18 -0.32
C ILE A 162 -11.04 11.26 -1.32
N GLY A 163 -10.45 11.23 -2.51
CA GLY A 163 -10.62 12.22 -3.57
C GLY A 163 -9.61 13.38 -3.50
N THR A 164 -8.69 13.38 -2.51
CA THR A 164 -7.59 14.35 -2.48
C THR A 164 -6.63 14.07 -3.64
N GLU A 165 -6.36 15.08 -4.43
CA GLU A 165 -5.37 15.03 -5.51
C GLU A 165 -3.99 15.41 -4.96
N LEU A 166 -3.04 14.49 -5.12
CA LEU A 166 -1.66 14.61 -4.68
C LEU A 166 -0.74 14.43 -5.89
N GLU A 167 0.54 14.70 -5.70
CA GLU A 167 1.58 14.44 -6.69
C GLU A 167 2.57 13.41 -6.15
N MET A 168 2.91 12.40 -6.95
CA MET A 168 3.94 11.43 -6.62
C MET A 168 5.15 11.62 -7.54
N GLU A 169 6.36 11.61 -6.98
CA GLU A 169 7.58 11.66 -7.80
C GLU A 169 7.65 10.44 -8.73
N TRP A 170 8.14 10.67 -9.95
CA TRP A 170 8.38 9.59 -10.91
C TRP A 170 9.61 9.91 -11.75
N SER A 171 10.51 8.96 -11.88
CA SER A 171 11.74 9.15 -12.65
C SER A 171 11.71 8.33 -13.94
N VAL A 172 12.04 8.98 -15.06
CA VAL A 172 12.20 8.35 -16.37
C VAL A 172 13.58 8.71 -16.90
N GLU A 173 14.39 7.73 -17.30
CA GLU A 173 15.75 7.92 -17.81
C GLU A 173 16.65 8.78 -16.90
N GLY A 174 16.43 8.69 -15.57
CA GLY A 174 17.20 9.48 -14.58
C GLY A 174 16.72 10.91 -14.42
N GLU A 175 15.73 11.35 -15.16
CA GLU A 175 15.07 12.65 -15.01
C GLU A 175 13.88 12.55 -14.09
N ARG A 176 13.83 13.39 -13.06
CA ARG A 176 12.75 13.41 -12.06
C ARG A 176 11.60 14.26 -12.56
N GLY A 177 10.38 13.74 -12.45
CA GLY A 177 9.12 14.44 -12.70
C GLY A 177 8.10 14.10 -11.62
N SER A 178 6.86 14.50 -11.82
CA SER A 178 5.73 14.14 -10.96
C SER A 178 4.55 13.64 -11.79
N ILE A 179 3.73 12.78 -11.19
CA ILE A 179 2.47 12.30 -11.72
C ILE A 179 1.37 12.53 -10.71
N GLY A 180 0.15 12.77 -11.15
CA GLY A 180 -1.02 12.86 -10.29
C GLY A 180 -1.26 11.53 -9.57
N ALA A 181 -1.72 11.64 -8.31
CA ALA A 181 -2.03 10.51 -7.46
C ALA A 181 -3.27 10.84 -6.63
N GLU A 182 -4.42 10.28 -6.98
CA GLU A 182 -5.66 10.48 -6.24
C GLU A 182 -5.74 9.53 -5.05
N VAL A 183 -6.09 10.04 -3.87
CA VAL A 183 -6.38 9.22 -2.69
C VAL A 183 -7.69 8.47 -2.90
N VAL A 184 -7.64 7.15 -2.84
CA VAL A 184 -8.80 6.28 -3.06
C VAL A 184 -9.04 5.33 -1.89
N ALA A 185 -10.24 4.77 -1.83
CA ALA A 185 -10.61 3.81 -0.80
C ALA A 185 -9.80 2.51 -0.88
N LEU A 186 -9.47 1.95 0.27
CA LEU A 186 -8.91 0.59 0.40
C LEU A 186 -9.99 -0.38 0.91
N PRO A 187 -9.98 -1.64 0.46
CA PRO A 187 -9.11 -2.19 -0.59
C PRO A 187 -9.47 -1.67 -1.99
N PHE A 188 -8.49 -1.60 -2.91
CA PHE A 188 -8.76 -1.21 -4.31
C PHE A 188 -9.67 -2.21 -5.01
N PHE A 189 -9.50 -3.50 -4.72
CA PHE A 189 -10.30 -4.59 -5.26
C PHE A 189 -11.07 -5.30 -4.14
N ASP A 190 -12.38 -5.04 -4.08
CA ASP A 190 -13.30 -5.63 -3.08
C ASP A 190 -14.47 -6.36 -3.76
N PRO A 191 -14.23 -7.57 -4.29
CA PRO A 191 -15.27 -8.31 -4.99
C PRO A 191 -16.36 -8.81 -4.03
N PRO A 192 -17.66 -8.83 -4.46
CA PRO A 192 -18.80 -9.23 -3.63
C PRO A 192 -18.62 -10.58 -2.93
N ARG A 193 -17.94 -11.53 -3.58
CA ARG A 193 -17.65 -12.88 -3.03
C ARG A 193 -16.87 -12.90 -1.71
N LYS A 194 -16.24 -11.75 -1.32
CA LYS A 194 -15.56 -11.65 -0.01
C LYS A 194 -16.54 -11.47 1.15
N ARG A 195 -17.79 -11.16 0.87
CA ARG A 195 -18.83 -10.85 1.84
C ARG A 195 -19.91 -11.92 1.92
N GLU A 196 -19.84 -12.95 1.06
CA GLU A 196 -20.66 -14.15 1.03
C GLU A 196 -19.97 -15.30 1.80
#